data_2477d5d7782d5f345bbb601b515624cb
#
_entry.id   2477d5d7782d5f345bbb601b515624cb
#
_cell.length_a   1.000
_cell.length_b   1.000
_cell.length_c   1.000
_cell.angle_alpha   90.00
_cell.angle_beta   90.00
_cell.angle_gamma   90.00
#
_symmetry.space_group_name_H-M   'P 1'
#
loop_
_entity.id
_entity.type
_entity.pdbx_description
1 polymer ?
#
loop_
_entity_poly.entity_id
_entity_poly.type
_entity_poly.pdbx_seq_one_letter_code
_entity_poly.pdbx_strand_id
1 'polypeptide(L)'
;MPSPASRRLSLTAALLAVPAGFLARAAWGLPTAIGAGRREIRPTVAGSPQWSGGRFHNTLPTPALPPPNARRGLLRQWHDDRHVGLPAHPVPLVRPEIPAEAGELAVTWFGHSSALLEVDGARVLVDPVWGHRVSPSPVFGPTRLHEPPAPVETLPRVDAILVSHDHYDHLDLPTVRALVEQQDAPFVVPLGVGVHLRHWGVPDERVVELDWDGTTTVGGLTLTCTEARHFSGRYFTRDTTLWSSWVVAGPRHRVFFGGDTGYTPAFAGIGARLGPFDLTLMPVGAYNDAWAHIHMDPEEAVRAHGDLGGRVLLPVHWATFNLAFHRWAEPVQRLIVAAARSEVQVLVPRPGQRVDVLAPPPLEDWWSDVGSGDPDTDDAGAGGAVVARLAAWRASRAD
;
A
#
# COMPACT_ATOMS: atom_id res chain seq x y z
N MET A 1 -2.53 -48.30 -37.72
CA MET A 1 -2.21 -48.03 -36.30
C MET A 1 -0.88 -47.27 -36.29
N PRO A 2 -0.72 -46.15 -35.60
CA PRO A 2 0.57 -45.45 -35.53
C PRO A 2 1.61 -46.30 -34.81
N SER A 3 2.84 -46.24 -35.27
CA SER A 3 3.97 -47.04 -34.76
C SER A 3 4.32 -46.65 -33.30
N PRO A 4 4.93 -47.55 -32.51
CA PRO A 4 5.35 -47.24 -31.14
C PRO A 4 6.31 -46.06 -31.04
N ALA A 5 7.10 -45.75 -32.08
CA ALA A 5 7.99 -44.64 -32.16
C ALA A 5 7.21 -43.29 -32.26
N SER A 6 6.14 -43.25 -33.05
CA SER A 6 5.31 -42.02 -33.17
C SER A 6 4.54 -41.68 -31.88
N ARG A 7 4.13 -42.70 -31.09
CA ARG A 7 3.51 -42.49 -29.77
C ARG A 7 4.52 -41.99 -28.74
N ARG A 8 5.78 -42.43 -28.76
CA ARG A 8 6.84 -41.95 -27.86
C ARG A 8 7.23 -40.50 -28.18
N LEU A 9 7.34 -40.14 -29.45
CA LEU A 9 7.59 -38.77 -29.90
C LEU A 9 6.43 -37.82 -29.49
N SER A 10 5.19 -38.24 -29.60
CA SER A 10 4.02 -37.46 -29.20
C SER A 10 3.94 -37.26 -27.68
N LEU A 11 4.29 -38.27 -26.87
CA LEU A 11 4.35 -38.14 -25.41
C LEU A 11 5.49 -37.22 -24.94
N THR A 12 6.67 -37.32 -25.54
CA THR A 12 7.82 -36.45 -25.21
C THR A 12 7.54 -35.02 -25.62
N ALA A 13 6.92 -34.79 -26.78
CA ALA A 13 6.52 -33.45 -27.22
C ALA A 13 5.45 -32.85 -26.27
N ALA A 14 4.48 -33.64 -25.82
CA ALA A 14 3.48 -33.20 -24.84
C ALA A 14 4.09 -32.88 -23.47
N LEU A 15 5.05 -33.70 -22.99
CA LEU A 15 5.76 -33.50 -21.72
C LEU A 15 6.65 -32.24 -21.74
N LEU A 16 7.15 -31.82 -22.89
CA LEU A 16 7.92 -30.58 -23.03
C LEU A 16 7.04 -29.35 -23.33
N ALA A 17 5.89 -29.53 -23.95
CA ALA A 17 4.98 -28.46 -24.30
C ALA A 17 4.33 -27.81 -23.06
N VAL A 18 4.01 -28.60 -22.02
CA VAL A 18 3.42 -28.08 -20.77
C VAL A 18 4.37 -27.14 -20.03
N PRO A 19 5.64 -27.50 -19.72
CA PRO A 19 6.55 -26.58 -19.07
C PRO A 19 6.91 -25.38 -19.96
N ALA A 20 7.03 -25.56 -21.30
CA ALA A 20 7.28 -24.45 -22.22
C ALA A 20 6.10 -23.47 -22.26
N GLY A 21 4.87 -23.95 -22.29
CA GLY A 21 3.65 -23.14 -22.21
C GLY A 21 3.55 -22.38 -20.88
N PHE A 22 3.89 -23.04 -19.76
CA PHE A 22 3.94 -22.40 -18.45
C PHE A 22 5.00 -21.29 -18.38
N LEU A 23 6.22 -21.54 -18.86
CA LEU A 23 7.29 -20.55 -18.92
C LEU A 23 6.92 -19.38 -19.82
N ALA A 24 6.33 -19.63 -20.98
CA ALA A 24 5.86 -18.59 -21.89
C ALA A 24 4.78 -17.72 -21.21
N ARG A 25 3.83 -18.33 -20.50
CA ARG A 25 2.82 -17.59 -19.75
C ARG A 25 3.41 -16.83 -18.57
N ALA A 26 4.39 -17.39 -17.87
CA ALA A 26 5.06 -16.72 -16.75
C ALA A 26 5.86 -15.49 -17.21
N ALA A 27 6.42 -15.55 -18.43
CA ALA A 27 7.17 -14.45 -19.04
C ALA A 27 6.28 -13.47 -19.84
N TRP A 28 5.00 -13.83 -20.07
CA TRP A 28 4.09 -13.01 -20.87
C TRP A 28 3.84 -11.65 -20.24
N GLY A 29 4.13 -10.58 -20.98
CA GLY A 29 3.92 -9.21 -20.51
C GLY A 29 4.97 -8.69 -19.50
N LEU A 30 5.94 -9.53 -19.08
CA LEU A 30 6.99 -9.12 -18.13
C LEU A 30 7.67 -7.78 -18.51
N PRO A 31 8.17 -7.59 -19.75
CA PRO A 31 8.85 -6.33 -20.11
C PRO A 31 7.95 -5.12 -19.91
N THR A 32 6.68 -5.22 -20.31
CA THR A 32 5.71 -4.13 -20.14
C THR A 32 5.38 -3.91 -18.66
N ALA A 33 5.14 -4.98 -17.88
CA ALA A 33 4.81 -4.88 -16.47
C ALA A 33 5.97 -4.36 -15.61
N ILE A 34 7.23 -4.60 -16.02
CA ILE A 34 8.40 -4.00 -15.38
C ILE A 34 8.42 -2.48 -15.61
N GLY A 35 7.96 -1.99 -16.77
CA GLY A 35 7.88 -0.56 -17.09
C GLY A 35 9.20 0.00 -17.66
N ALA A 36 9.40 1.30 -17.51
CA ALA A 36 10.51 2.03 -18.07
C ALA A 36 11.86 1.63 -17.47
N GLY A 37 12.91 1.62 -18.31
CA GLY A 37 14.26 1.32 -17.89
C GLY A 37 15.03 2.52 -17.34
N ARG A 38 16.16 2.26 -16.69
CA ARG A 38 17.04 3.32 -16.10
C ARG A 38 17.41 4.43 -17.07
N ARG A 39 17.60 4.12 -18.37
CA ARG A 39 17.97 5.11 -19.39
C ARG A 39 16.84 6.08 -19.67
N GLU A 40 15.60 5.62 -19.62
CA GLU A 40 14.40 6.43 -19.82
C GLU A 40 14.11 7.30 -18.59
N ILE A 41 14.32 6.77 -17.37
CA ILE A 41 14.04 7.45 -16.10
C ILE A 41 15.06 8.56 -15.79
N ARG A 42 16.36 8.30 -16.07
CA ARG A 42 17.46 9.18 -15.68
C ARG A 42 17.29 10.67 -16.05
N PRO A 43 16.83 11.06 -17.24
CA PRO A 43 16.67 12.48 -17.58
C PRO A 43 15.71 13.22 -16.66
N THR A 44 14.65 12.56 -16.20
CA THR A 44 13.63 13.17 -15.34
C THR A 44 14.13 13.40 -13.92
N VAL A 45 15.00 12.52 -13.40
CA VAL A 45 15.38 12.49 -11.98
C VAL A 45 16.74 13.14 -11.67
N ALA A 46 17.57 13.38 -12.68
CA ALA A 46 18.96 13.79 -12.50
C ALA A 46 19.14 15.17 -11.81
N GLY A 47 18.11 16.00 -11.77
CA GLY A 47 18.11 17.32 -11.12
C GLY A 47 17.73 17.29 -9.63
N SER A 48 17.25 16.17 -9.12
CA SER A 48 16.83 16.04 -7.71
C SER A 48 18.04 16.05 -6.76
N PRO A 49 17.96 16.78 -5.62
CA PRO A 49 19.00 16.76 -4.59
C PRO A 49 19.15 15.37 -3.92
N GLN A 50 18.11 14.53 -3.95
CA GLN A 50 18.16 13.16 -3.44
C GLN A 50 18.79 12.17 -4.42
N TRP A 51 19.09 12.60 -5.67
CA TRP A 51 19.66 11.76 -6.71
C TRP A 51 21.17 11.88 -6.77
N SER A 52 21.88 10.80 -6.50
CA SER A 52 23.33 10.75 -6.68
C SER A 52 23.82 9.34 -7.01
N GLY A 53 24.94 9.20 -7.70
CA GLY A 53 25.50 7.90 -8.05
C GLY A 53 24.56 7.00 -8.89
N GLY A 54 23.59 7.60 -9.59
CA GLY A 54 22.63 6.86 -10.43
C GLY A 54 21.47 6.25 -9.69
N ARG A 55 21.16 6.74 -8.48
CA ARG A 55 20.04 6.29 -7.63
C ARG A 55 19.57 7.38 -6.67
N PHE A 56 18.37 7.24 -6.16
CA PHE A 56 17.85 8.01 -5.03
C PHE A 56 18.38 7.49 -3.69
N HIS A 57 18.40 8.36 -2.71
CA HIS A 57 18.84 8.06 -1.35
C HIS A 57 17.87 8.61 -0.31
N ASN A 58 17.71 7.84 0.78
CA ASN A 58 17.05 8.34 1.98
C ASN A 58 17.92 9.41 2.67
N THR A 59 17.29 10.34 3.34
CA THR A 59 17.96 11.33 4.20
C THR A 59 18.72 10.65 5.35
N LEU A 60 18.12 9.61 5.94
CA LEU A 60 18.77 8.77 6.94
C LEU A 60 19.42 7.54 6.31
N PRO A 61 20.58 7.08 6.80
CA PRO A 61 21.18 5.86 6.34
C PRO A 61 20.19 4.68 6.44
N THR A 62 19.96 4.03 5.30
CA THR A 62 19.04 2.90 5.21
C THR A 62 19.77 1.74 4.52
N PRO A 63 20.09 0.65 5.24
CA PRO A 63 20.75 -0.50 4.66
C PRO A 63 19.91 -1.09 3.51
N ALA A 64 20.54 -1.27 2.36
CA ALA A 64 19.85 -1.77 1.16
C ALA A 64 19.43 -3.25 1.28
N LEU A 65 20.08 -4.00 2.12
CA LEU A 65 19.85 -5.44 2.33
C LEU A 65 20.16 -5.81 3.78
N PRO A 66 19.44 -6.78 4.35
CA PRO A 66 19.81 -7.35 5.65
C PRO A 66 21.24 -7.90 5.64
N PRO A 67 21.95 -7.88 6.76
CA PRO A 67 23.29 -8.45 6.87
C PRO A 67 23.30 -9.95 6.51
N PRO A 68 24.41 -10.52 6.00
CA PRO A 68 24.45 -11.89 5.48
C PRO A 68 24.00 -12.99 6.46
N ASN A 69 24.22 -12.81 7.76
CA ASN A 69 23.76 -13.71 8.82
C ASN A 69 22.22 -13.69 8.96
N ALA A 70 21.59 -12.53 8.84
CA ALA A 70 20.13 -12.40 8.88
C ALA A 70 19.47 -13.03 7.65
N ARG A 71 20.10 -12.99 6.46
CA ARG A 71 19.52 -13.58 5.22
C ARG A 71 19.29 -15.09 5.32
N ARG A 72 20.16 -15.84 5.99
CA ARG A 72 19.97 -17.28 6.23
C ARG A 72 18.80 -17.55 7.17
N GLY A 73 18.62 -16.69 8.17
CA GLY A 73 17.46 -16.72 9.06
C GLY A 73 16.16 -16.49 8.31
N LEU A 74 16.13 -15.52 7.37
CA LEU A 74 14.95 -15.18 6.58
C LEU A 74 14.46 -16.32 5.69
N LEU A 75 15.37 -17.12 5.07
CA LEU A 75 14.98 -18.29 4.28
C LEU A 75 14.31 -19.37 5.15
N ARG A 76 14.83 -19.58 6.36
CA ARG A 76 14.22 -20.50 7.32
C ARG A 76 12.86 -19.94 7.78
N GLN A 77 12.83 -18.70 8.19
CA GLN A 77 11.60 -18.01 8.60
C GLN A 77 10.54 -18.04 7.48
N TRP A 78 10.92 -17.77 6.23
CA TRP A 78 9.99 -17.90 5.09
C TRP A 78 9.43 -19.32 4.95
N HIS A 79 10.26 -20.35 5.17
CA HIS A 79 9.79 -21.73 5.10
C HIS A 79 8.82 -22.05 6.25
N ASP A 80 9.15 -21.62 7.47
CA ASP A 80 8.43 -21.96 8.69
C ASP A 80 7.14 -21.11 8.83
N ASP A 81 7.22 -19.79 8.53
CA ASP A 81 6.18 -18.80 8.88
C ASP A 81 5.33 -18.34 7.69
N ARG A 82 5.55 -18.83 6.46
CA ARG A 82 4.78 -18.39 5.28
C ARG A 82 3.26 -18.60 5.40
N HIS A 83 2.82 -19.42 6.32
CA HIS A 83 1.40 -19.76 6.54
C HIS A 83 0.75 -18.85 7.60
N VAL A 84 1.52 -18.30 8.53
CA VAL A 84 0.97 -17.50 9.65
C VAL A 84 0.37 -16.17 9.20
N GLY A 85 0.85 -15.63 8.06
CA GLY A 85 0.32 -14.42 7.44
C GLY A 85 -0.94 -14.63 6.58
N LEU A 86 -1.57 -15.82 6.63
CA LEU A 86 -2.82 -16.11 5.94
C LEU A 86 -4.01 -16.00 6.91
N PRO A 87 -5.16 -15.48 6.46
CA PRO A 87 -6.38 -15.48 7.24
C PRO A 87 -6.94 -16.90 7.35
N ALA A 88 -7.48 -17.27 8.53
CA ALA A 88 -8.14 -18.56 8.74
C ALA A 88 -9.52 -18.64 8.06
N HIS A 89 -10.22 -17.51 8.03
CA HIS A 89 -11.53 -17.37 7.40
C HIS A 89 -11.53 -16.26 6.34
N PRO A 90 -12.50 -16.23 5.43
CA PRO A 90 -12.62 -15.17 4.43
C PRO A 90 -12.66 -13.78 5.06
N VAL A 91 -11.88 -12.86 4.53
CA VAL A 91 -11.91 -11.44 4.94
C VAL A 91 -13.28 -10.85 4.59
N PRO A 92 -14.02 -10.25 5.54
CA PRO A 92 -15.32 -9.69 5.28
C PRO A 92 -15.20 -8.42 4.43
N LEU A 93 -15.87 -8.42 3.28
CA LEU A 93 -15.89 -7.29 2.35
C LEU A 93 -17.22 -6.54 2.48
N VAL A 94 -17.17 -5.23 2.33
CA VAL A 94 -18.34 -4.37 2.22
C VAL A 94 -18.39 -3.80 0.80
N ARG A 95 -19.54 -3.89 0.14
CA ARG A 95 -19.71 -3.20 -1.14
C ARG A 95 -19.69 -1.69 -0.87
N PRO A 96 -18.81 -0.92 -1.52
CA PRO A 96 -18.72 0.51 -1.27
C PRO A 96 -20.03 1.25 -1.63
N GLU A 97 -20.54 2.03 -0.70
CA GLU A 97 -21.64 2.97 -0.91
C GLU A 97 -21.06 4.39 -0.95
N ILE A 98 -20.58 4.80 -2.12
CA ILE A 98 -19.95 6.09 -2.32
C ILE A 98 -21.00 7.06 -2.88
N PRO A 99 -21.32 8.17 -2.19
CA PRO A 99 -22.28 9.17 -2.65
C PRO A 99 -21.88 9.75 -4.01
N ALA A 100 -22.85 10.30 -4.75
CA ALA A 100 -22.59 10.97 -6.03
C ALA A 100 -21.66 12.18 -5.85
N GLU A 101 -21.88 12.96 -4.80
CA GLU A 101 -21.02 14.09 -4.41
C GLU A 101 -20.02 13.67 -3.34
N ALA A 102 -18.81 14.23 -3.39
CA ALA A 102 -17.80 13.98 -2.38
C ALA A 102 -18.19 14.62 -1.05
N GLY A 103 -17.92 13.90 0.03
CA GLY A 103 -18.15 14.38 1.39
C GLY A 103 -17.16 15.44 1.84
N GLU A 104 -17.36 15.92 3.06
CA GLU A 104 -16.47 16.90 3.70
C GLU A 104 -15.14 16.27 4.11
N LEU A 105 -15.17 15.14 4.82
CA LEU A 105 -13.99 14.33 5.12
C LEU A 105 -14.41 12.88 5.31
N ALA A 106 -14.12 12.03 4.33
CA ALA A 106 -14.41 10.60 4.41
C ALA A 106 -13.33 9.77 3.74
N VAL A 107 -13.27 8.49 4.08
CA VAL A 107 -12.36 7.52 3.49
C VAL A 107 -13.07 6.22 3.18
N THR A 108 -12.80 5.65 2.01
CA THR A 108 -13.17 4.28 1.65
C THR A 108 -11.90 3.48 1.44
N TRP A 109 -11.66 2.50 2.31
CA TRP A 109 -10.48 1.64 2.22
C TRP A 109 -10.78 0.41 1.35
N PHE A 110 -9.99 0.18 0.30
CA PHE A 110 -10.17 -0.96 -0.63
C PHE A 110 -9.27 -2.16 -0.31
N GLY A 111 -8.50 -2.06 0.77
CA GLY A 111 -7.50 -3.04 1.16
C GLY A 111 -6.08 -2.59 0.81
N HIS A 112 -5.08 -3.19 1.46
CA HIS A 112 -3.68 -2.81 1.39
C HIS A 112 -3.49 -1.30 1.65
N SER A 113 -2.85 -0.58 0.72
CA SER A 113 -2.69 0.88 0.79
C SER A 113 -3.68 1.63 -0.12
N SER A 114 -4.60 0.91 -0.79
CA SER A 114 -5.57 1.51 -1.70
C SER A 114 -6.74 2.13 -0.96
N ALA A 115 -6.95 3.43 -1.13
CA ALA A 115 -8.08 4.14 -0.52
C ALA A 115 -8.59 5.28 -1.41
N LEU A 116 -9.87 5.59 -1.29
CA LEU A 116 -10.49 6.80 -1.82
C LEU A 116 -10.67 7.78 -0.67
N LEU A 117 -10.04 8.93 -0.76
CA LEU A 117 -10.18 10.05 0.15
C LEU A 117 -11.21 11.02 -0.41
N GLU A 118 -12.13 11.47 0.42
CA GLU A 118 -13.01 12.61 0.16
C GLU A 118 -12.56 13.74 1.09
N VAL A 119 -12.16 14.88 0.52
CA VAL A 119 -11.63 16.02 1.27
C VAL A 119 -12.24 17.29 0.70
N ASP A 120 -13.05 18.00 1.51
CA ASP A 120 -13.65 19.27 1.16
C ASP A 120 -14.37 19.29 -0.20
N GLY A 121 -15.07 18.19 -0.53
CA GLY A 121 -15.83 18.06 -1.77
C GLY A 121 -15.03 17.55 -2.98
N ALA A 122 -13.75 17.24 -2.83
CA ALA A 122 -12.92 16.62 -3.87
C ALA A 122 -12.55 15.18 -3.50
N ARG A 123 -12.13 14.37 -4.50
CA ARG A 123 -11.78 12.96 -4.34
C ARG A 123 -10.36 12.68 -4.81
N VAL A 124 -9.62 11.98 -3.98
CA VAL A 124 -8.26 11.52 -4.30
C VAL A 124 -8.18 10.01 -4.11
N LEU A 125 -7.80 9.29 -5.16
CA LEU A 125 -7.53 7.86 -5.10
C LEU A 125 -6.04 7.64 -4.83
N VAL A 126 -5.69 6.93 -3.75
CA VAL A 126 -4.29 6.71 -3.36
C VAL A 126 -3.89 5.26 -3.56
N ASP A 127 -2.69 5.02 -4.08
CA ASP A 127 -2.03 3.73 -4.35
C ASP A 127 -3.01 2.66 -4.89
N PRO A 128 -3.69 2.91 -6.03
CA PRO A 128 -4.72 2.03 -6.53
C PRO A 128 -4.14 0.73 -7.09
N VAL A 129 -4.46 -0.38 -6.44
CA VAL A 129 -4.08 -1.73 -6.87
C VAL A 129 -5.30 -2.64 -6.82
N TRP A 130 -5.76 -3.09 -7.98
CA TRP A 130 -6.87 -4.04 -8.16
C TRP A 130 -6.42 -5.40 -8.66
N GLY A 131 -5.14 -5.51 -9.05
CA GLY A 131 -4.55 -6.75 -9.54
C GLY A 131 -4.66 -7.89 -8.53
N HIS A 132 -4.96 -9.09 -9.04
CA HIS A 132 -4.97 -10.31 -8.23
C HIS A 132 -3.58 -10.63 -7.65
N ARG A 133 -2.51 -10.14 -8.28
CA ARG A 133 -1.12 -10.46 -7.93
C ARG A 133 -0.23 -9.23 -8.03
N VAL A 134 0.52 -8.97 -6.98
CA VAL A 134 1.49 -7.86 -6.93
C VAL A 134 2.86 -8.34 -7.43
N SER A 135 2.95 -8.47 -8.75
CA SER A 135 4.12 -9.01 -9.44
C SER A 135 4.08 -8.64 -10.92
N PRO A 136 5.23 -8.54 -11.62
CA PRO A 136 5.24 -8.40 -13.07
C PRO A 136 4.80 -9.68 -13.78
N SER A 137 4.87 -10.84 -13.11
CA SER A 137 4.46 -12.13 -13.66
C SER A 137 3.01 -12.46 -13.31
N PRO A 138 2.20 -12.93 -14.29
CA PRO A 138 0.82 -13.35 -14.01
C PRO A 138 0.71 -14.65 -13.21
N VAL A 139 1.82 -15.38 -13.01
CA VAL A 139 1.81 -16.70 -12.35
C VAL A 139 2.67 -16.79 -11.08
N PHE A 140 3.62 -15.87 -10.89
CA PHE A 140 4.49 -15.84 -9.71
C PHE A 140 4.30 -14.54 -8.91
N GLY A 141 4.56 -14.60 -7.61
CA GLY A 141 4.50 -13.47 -6.68
C GLY A 141 3.29 -13.53 -5.74
N PRO A 142 3.20 -12.64 -4.76
CA PRO A 142 2.12 -12.61 -3.78
C PRO A 142 0.75 -12.41 -4.44
N THR A 143 -0.26 -13.14 -3.96
CA THR A 143 -1.66 -13.03 -4.39
C THR A 143 -2.49 -12.32 -3.34
N ARG A 144 -3.59 -11.71 -3.78
CA ARG A 144 -4.58 -11.15 -2.87
C ARG A 144 -5.19 -12.23 -1.99
N LEU A 145 -5.41 -11.87 -0.72
CA LEU A 145 -6.08 -12.70 0.28
C LEU A 145 -7.61 -12.54 0.24
N HIS A 146 -8.08 -11.52 -0.46
CA HIS A 146 -9.50 -11.24 -0.73
C HIS A 146 -9.65 -10.52 -2.07
N GLU A 147 -10.79 -10.66 -2.73
CA GLU A 147 -11.08 -9.89 -3.94
C GLU A 147 -11.21 -8.39 -3.64
N PRO A 148 -10.99 -7.50 -4.62
CA PRO A 148 -11.33 -6.09 -4.47
C PRO A 148 -12.82 -5.93 -4.10
N PRO A 149 -13.17 -5.04 -3.14
CA PRO A 149 -14.55 -4.88 -2.69
C PRO A 149 -15.54 -4.44 -3.78
N ALA A 150 -15.02 -3.83 -4.84
CA ALA A 150 -15.77 -3.45 -6.04
C ALA A 150 -14.83 -3.41 -7.25
N PRO A 151 -15.35 -3.60 -8.48
CA PRO A 151 -14.58 -3.39 -9.71
C PRO A 151 -14.09 -1.94 -9.81
N VAL A 152 -12.88 -1.74 -10.35
CA VAL A 152 -12.29 -0.39 -10.51
C VAL A 152 -13.15 0.50 -11.40
N GLU A 153 -13.87 -0.09 -12.33
CA GLU A 153 -14.78 0.60 -13.26
C GLU A 153 -16.00 1.21 -12.56
N THR A 154 -16.30 0.79 -11.34
CA THR A 154 -17.45 1.31 -10.56
C THR A 154 -17.04 2.46 -9.63
N LEU A 155 -15.78 2.85 -9.61
CA LEU A 155 -15.34 4.00 -8.84
C LEU A 155 -15.98 5.29 -9.39
N PRO A 156 -16.36 6.24 -8.52
CA PRO A 156 -16.80 7.55 -8.96
C PRO A 156 -15.66 8.30 -9.66
N ARG A 157 -16.00 9.41 -10.32
CA ARG A 157 -14.98 10.35 -10.82
C ARG A 157 -14.13 10.83 -9.66
N VAL A 158 -12.81 10.87 -9.88
CA VAL A 158 -11.83 11.38 -8.93
C VAL A 158 -11.13 12.62 -9.50
N ASP A 159 -10.65 13.49 -8.63
CA ASP A 159 -9.93 14.71 -9.02
C ASP A 159 -8.44 14.43 -9.22
N ALA A 160 -7.86 13.50 -8.45
CA ALA A 160 -6.47 13.09 -8.58
C ALA A 160 -6.28 11.61 -8.25
N ILE A 161 -5.23 11.01 -8.84
CA ILE A 161 -4.73 9.67 -8.51
C ILE A 161 -3.30 9.85 -7.98
N LEU A 162 -3.07 9.55 -6.70
CA LEU A 162 -1.76 9.61 -6.06
C LEU A 162 -1.11 8.23 -6.04
N VAL A 163 0.19 8.19 -6.31
CA VAL A 163 1.02 6.99 -6.12
C VAL A 163 2.19 7.34 -5.22
N SER A 164 2.46 6.52 -4.21
CA SER A 164 3.56 6.76 -3.26
C SER A 164 4.92 6.35 -3.82
N HIS A 165 4.99 5.23 -4.54
CA HIS A 165 6.21 4.70 -5.15
C HIS A 165 5.91 3.60 -6.18
N ASP A 166 6.95 3.02 -6.80
CA ASP A 166 6.79 2.14 -7.96
C ASP A 166 6.71 0.64 -7.63
N HIS A 167 6.64 0.21 -6.38
CA HIS A 167 6.45 -1.21 -6.05
C HIS A 167 5.14 -1.76 -6.61
N TYR A 168 5.08 -3.08 -6.86
CA TYR A 168 3.94 -3.71 -7.54
C TYR A 168 2.65 -3.70 -6.72
N ASP A 169 2.75 -3.56 -5.43
CA ASP A 169 1.63 -3.47 -4.49
C ASP A 169 1.14 -2.03 -4.26
N HIS A 170 1.76 -1.04 -4.94
CA HIS A 170 1.35 0.37 -4.98
C HIS A 170 1.13 0.90 -6.39
N LEU A 171 1.81 0.31 -7.38
CA LEU A 171 1.70 0.70 -8.79
C LEU A 171 1.49 -0.55 -9.66
N ASP A 172 0.25 -0.81 -10.03
CA ASP A 172 -0.22 -1.99 -10.74
C ASP A 172 -0.61 -1.67 -12.19
N LEU A 173 0.06 -2.26 -13.17
CA LEU A 173 -0.18 -2.00 -14.60
C LEU A 173 -1.64 -2.24 -15.03
N PRO A 174 -2.31 -3.37 -14.69
CA PRO A 174 -3.71 -3.57 -15.05
C PRO A 174 -4.63 -2.47 -14.50
N THR A 175 -4.42 -2.07 -13.25
CA THR A 175 -5.20 -1.01 -12.62
C THR A 175 -4.95 0.35 -13.29
N VAL A 176 -3.68 0.69 -13.59
CA VAL A 176 -3.37 1.95 -14.30
C VAL A 176 -4.10 2.01 -15.63
N ARG A 177 -4.10 0.93 -16.42
CA ARG A 177 -4.81 0.87 -17.70
C ARG A 177 -6.31 1.08 -17.57
N ALA A 178 -6.93 0.41 -16.60
CA ALA A 178 -8.35 0.61 -16.32
C ALA A 178 -8.67 2.06 -15.91
N LEU A 179 -7.83 2.66 -15.06
CA LEU A 179 -7.99 4.05 -14.64
C LEU A 179 -7.76 5.05 -15.79
N VAL A 180 -6.89 4.77 -16.75
CA VAL A 180 -6.71 5.61 -17.93
C VAL A 180 -7.98 5.64 -18.78
N GLU A 181 -8.67 4.51 -18.88
CA GLU A 181 -9.92 4.39 -19.65
C GLU A 181 -11.14 4.98 -18.91
N GLN A 182 -11.15 4.92 -17.56
CA GLN A 182 -12.32 5.25 -16.74
C GLN A 182 -12.28 6.66 -16.15
N GLN A 183 -11.11 7.26 -15.98
CA GLN A 183 -10.90 8.52 -15.29
C GLN A 183 -10.19 9.52 -16.20
N ASP A 184 -10.46 10.81 -16.01
CA ASP A 184 -9.73 11.91 -16.66
C ASP A 184 -8.70 12.55 -15.72
N ALA A 185 -8.70 12.17 -14.45
CA ALA A 185 -7.85 12.71 -13.39
C ALA A 185 -6.35 12.57 -13.67
N PRO A 186 -5.52 13.54 -13.28
CA PRO A 186 -4.08 13.41 -13.34
C PRO A 186 -3.58 12.37 -12.34
N PHE A 187 -2.50 11.68 -12.73
CA PHE A 187 -1.65 10.92 -11.84
C PHE A 187 -0.60 11.86 -11.24
N VAL A 188 -0.61 12.03 -9.93
CA VAL A 188 0.38 12.81 -9.21
C VAL A 188 1.30 11.86 -8.46
N VAL A 189 2.57 11.87 -8.81
CA VAL A 189 3.52 10.81 -8.44
C VAL A 189 4.90 11.40 -8.10
N PRO A 190 5.76 10.68 -7.36
CA PRO A 190 7.13 11.13 -7.14
C PRO A 190 7.99 10.99 -8.40
N LEU A 191 9.10 11.71 -8.44
CA LEU A 191 10.01 11.77 -9.59
C LEU A 191 10.40 10.38 -10.11
N GLY A 192 10.33 10.21 -11.42
CA GLY A 192 10.68 9.00 -12.14
C GLY A 192 9.54 7.98 -12.26
N VAL A 193 8.55 8.00 -11.35
CA VAL A 193 7.39 7.10 -11.43
C VAL A 193 6.53 7.42 -12.66
N GLY A 194 6.41 8.71 -13.00
CA GLY A 194 5.69 9.14 -14.21
C GLY A 194 6.24 8.56 -15.51
N VAL A 195 7.54 8.20 -15.54
CA VAL A 195 8.12 7.56 -16.73
C VAL A 195 7.55 6.15 -16.94
N HIS A 196 7.24 5.40 -15.88
CA HIS A 196 6.52 4.13 -15.98
C HIS A 196 5.10 4.35 -16.53
N LEU A 197 4.39 5.36 -16.03
CA LEU A 197 3.04 5.69 -16.47
C LEU A 197 2.99 6.03 -17.97
N ARG A 198 3.91 6.89 -18.45
CA ARG A 198 4.05 7.23 -19.88
C ARG A 198 4.40 6.02 -20.72
N HIS A 199 5.31 5.16 -20.23
CA HIS A 199 5.67 3.89 -20.89
C HIS A 199 4.45 2.95 -21.05
N TRP A 200 3.47 3.05 -20.15
CA TRP A 200 2.22 2.29 -20.19
C TRP A 200 1.10 2.97 -20.96
N GLY A 201 1.34 4.16 -21.53
CA GLY A 201 0.42 4.89 -22.38
C GLY A 201 -0.47 5.90 -21.65
N VAL A 202 -0.12 6.29 -20.42
CA VAL A 202 -0.78 7.43 -19.76
C VAL A 202 -0.38 8.70 -20.51
N PRO A 203 -1.35 9.54 -20.94
CA PRO A 203 -1.06 10.80 -21.61
C PRO A 203 -0.17 11.72 -20.77
N ASP A 204 0.77 12.42 -21.40
CA ASP A 204 1.78 13.23 -20.70
C ASP A 204 1.13 14.35 -19.87
N GLU A 205 0.07 14.96 -20.38
CA GLU A 205 -0.70 16.00 -19.71
C GLU A 205 -1.44 15.51 -18.44
N ARG A 206 -1.54 14.20 -18.27
CA ARG A 206 -2.13 13.57 -17.07
C ARG A 206 -1.10 13.11 -16.06
N VAL A 207 0.20 13.39 -16.27
CA VAL A 207 1.28 12.97 -15.37
C VAL A 207 1.94 14.18 -14.73
N VAL A 208 1.82 14.30 -13.42
CA VAL A 208 2.48 15.33 -12.61
C VAL A 208 3.50 14.65 -11.72
N GLU A 209 4.77 14.95 -11.93
CA GLU A 209 5.88 14.41 -11.11
C GLU A 209 6.40 15.47 -10.14
N LEU A 210 6.53 15.10 -8.88
CA LEU A 210 7.01 15.99 -7.82
C LEU A 210 8.23 15.39 -7.10
N ASP A 211 9.16 16.25 -6.74
CA ASP A 211 10.21 15.94 -5.77
C ASP A 211 9.68 16.14 -4.34
N TRP A 212 10.42 15.68 -3.32
CA TRP A 212 10.07 16.01 -1.94
C TRP A 212 9.93 17.52 -1.73
N ASP A 213 8.94 17.90 -0.94
CA ASP A 213 8.47 19.26 -0.71
C ASP A 213 7.86 19.97 -1.93
N GLY A 214 7.82 19.31 -3.10
CA GLY A 214 7.09 19.79 -4.27
C GLY A 214 5.59 19.74 -4.06
N THR A 215 4.87 20.70 -4.66
CA THR A 215 3.41 20.83 -4.53
C THR A 215 2.73 21.00 -5.88
N THR A 216 1.49 20.55 -5.97
CA THR A 216 0.58 20.87 -7.08
C THR A 216 -0.83 21.11 -6.56
N THR A 217 -1.66 21.77 -7.35
CA THR A 217 -3.08 21.98 -6.99
C THR A 217 -3.98 21.26 -7.99
N VAL A 218 -4.88 20.45 -7.49
CA VAL A 218 -5.86 19.69 -8.29
C VAL A 218 -7.19 19.67 -7.56
N GLY A 219 -8.30 19.97 -8.24
CA GLY A 219 -9.65 19.90 -7.66
C GLY A 219 -9.86 20.81 -6.45
N GLY A 220 -9.11 21.91 -6.32
CA GLY A 220 -9.13 22.77 -5.14
C GLY A 220 -8.30 22.27 -3.96
N LEU A 221 -7.64 21.12 -4.09
CA LEU A 221 -6.74 20.56 -3.10
C LEU A 221 -5.29 20.91 -3.43
N THR A 222 -4.48 21.16 -2.39
CA THR A 222 -3.02 21.19 -2.50
C THR A 222 -2.46 19.82 -2.15
N LEU A 223 -1.74 19.23 -3.09
CA LEU A 223 -1.08 17.94 -2.94
C LEU A 223 0.42 18.20 -2.76
N THR A 224 0.99 17.76 -1.65
CA THR A 224 2.42 17.92 -1.34
C THR A 224 3.11 16.57 -1.25
N CYS A 225 4.13 16.37 -2.08
CA CYS A 225 5.05 15.24 -1.98
C CYS A 225 5.94 15.43 -0.77
N THR A 226 6.01 14.45 0.14
CA THR A 226 6.83 14.57 1.36
C THR A 226 7.79 13.41 1.50
N GLU A 227 8.85 13.62 2.30
CA GLU A 227 9.84 12.57 2.57
C GLU A 227 9.19 11.32 3.16
N ALA A 228 9.63 10.16 2.66
CA ALA A 228 9.42 8.86 3.26
C ALA A 228 10.77 8.13 3.38
N ARG A 229 10.88 7.17 4.29
CA ARG A 229 12.08 6.35 4.47
C ARG A 229 11.84 4.96 3.92
N HIS A 230 12.09 4.79 2.62
CA HIS A 230 11.79 3.55 1.91
C HIS A 230 12.80 3.29 0.78
N PHE A 231 12.39 2.60 -0.25
CA PHE A 231 13.12 2.36 -1.47
C PHE A 231 12.16 2.19 -2.65
N SER A 232 12.68 2.22 -3.86
CA SER A 232 11.91 1.94 -5.06
C SER A 232 12.52 0.79 -5.85
N GLY A 233 11.74 0.17 -6.73
CA GLY A 233 12.27 -0.82 -7.65
C GLY A 233 11.24 -1.73 -8.27
N ARG A 234 11.45 -1.98 -9.57
CA ARG A 234 10.66 -2.92 -10.35
C ARG A 234 11.60 -3.98 -10.93
N TYR A 235 11.70 -5.13 -10.24
CA TYR A 235 12.45 -6.33 -10.57
C TYR A 235 13.98 -6.11 -10.71
N PHE A 236 14.47 -5.54 -11.83
CA PHE A 236 15.90 -5.35 -12.08
C PHE A 236 16.41 -3.95 -11.74
N THR A 237 15.53 -3.04 -11.38
CA THR A 237 15.88 -1.68 -11.00
C THR A 237 15.67 -1.50 -9.50
N ARG A 238 16.57 -0.75 -8.86
CA ARG A 238 16.45 -0.35 -7.48
C ARG A 238 16.84 1.11 -7.35
N ASP A 239 16.03 1.84 -6.60
CA ASP A 239 16.24 3.25 -6.27
C ASP A 239 16.39 4.16 -7.50
N THR A 240 15.72 3.81 -8.63
CA THR A 240 15.76 4.60 -9.87
C THR A 240 14.63 5.64 -9.93
N THR A 241 13.59 5.47 -9.18
CA THR A 241 12.48 6.41 -8.97
C THR A 241 12.47 6.86 -7.52
N LEU A 242 11.86 8.00 -7.24
CA LEU A 242 11.66 8.48 -5.87
C LEU A 242 10.49 7.73 -5.22
N TRP A 243 10.46 7.70 -3.90
CA TRP A 243 9.35 7.25 -3.04
C TRP A 243 8.90 8.41 -2.16
N SER A 244 7.66 8.39 -1.70
CA SER A 244 7.10 9.53 -0.95
C SER A 244 5.95 9.14 -0.04
N SER A 245 5.73 9.95 0.98
CA SER A 245 4.43 10.15 1.60
C SER A 245 3.75 11.36 0.97
N TRP A 246 2.48 11.58 1.26
CA TRP A 246 1.69 12.65 0.67
C TRP A 246 0.87 13.40 1.69
N VAL A 247 0.80 14.73 1.53
CA VAL A 247 -0.19 15.56 2.20
C VAL A 247 -1.25 15.98 1.17
N VAL A 248 -2.50 15.71 1.51
CA VAL A 248 -3.69 16.16 0.79
C VAL A 248 -4.36 17.22 1.64
N ALA A 249 -4.27 18.48 1.24
CA ALA A 249 -4.80 19.62 1.98
C ALA A 249 -5.90 20.34 1.19
N GLY A 250 -7.09 20.33 1.74
CA GLY A 250 -8.20 21.15 1.29
C GLY A 250 -8.26 22.49 2.07
N PRO A 251 -9.28 23.32 1.81
CA PRO A 251 -9.47 24.56 2.53
C PRO A 251 -9.67 24.40 4.05
N ARG A 252 -10.25 23.29 4.50
CA ARG A 252 -10.60 23.04 5.92
C ARG A 252 -9.90 21.83 6.50
N HIS A 253 -9.71 20.76 5.71
CA HIS A 253 -9.24 19.47 6.19
C HIS A 253 -7.92 19.08 5.55
N ARG A 254 -7.13 18.29 6.30
CA ARG A 254 -5.83 17.79 5.86
C ARG A 254 -5.71 16.30 6.15
N VAL A 255 -5.24 15.55 5.16
CA VAL A 255 -4.99 14.12 5.26
C VAL A 255 -3.51 13.87 4.97
N PHE A 256 -2.88 13.03 5.79
CA PHE A 256 -1.55 12.49 5.53
C PHE A 256 -1.68 11.03 5.07
N PHE A 257 -1.06 10.72 3.94
CA PHE A 257 -0.93 9.35 3.42
C PHE A 257 0.53 8.93 3.47
N GLY A 258 0.85 7.93 4.30
CA GLY A 258 2.22 7.49 4.55
C GLY A 258 2.88 6.80 3.36
N GLY A 259 2.10 6.15 2.47
CA GLY A 259 2.68 5.18 1.54
C GLY A 259 3.42 4.09 2.31
N ASP A 260 4.57 3.63 1.80
CA ASP A 260 5.48 2.77 2.54
C ASP A 260 6.64 3.56 3.12
N THR A 261 6.90 3.35 4.40
CA THR A 261 7.98 4.06 5.11
C THR A 261 8.37 3.34 6.40
N GLY A 262 9.65 3.34 6.72
CA GLY A 262 10.12 3.15 8.08
C GLY A 262 9.94 4.44 8.89
N TYR A 263 10.07 4.34 10.22
CA TYR A 263 10.03 5.54 11.05
C TYR A 263 11.17 6.52 10.68
N THR A 264 10.80 7.81 10.60
CA THR A 264 11.73 8.91 10.36
C THR A 264 11.38 10.14 11.22
N PRO A 265 12.38 10.85 11.80
CA PRO A 265 12.15 12.13 12.48
C PRO A 265 11.56 13.21 11.58
N ALA A 266 11.58 13.04 10.26
CA ALA A 266 10.96 13.95 9.31
C ALA A 266 9.46 14.13 9.56
N PHE A 267 8.77 13.15 10.16
CA PHE A 267 7.34 13.25 10.49
C PHE A 267 7.03 14.46 11.40
N ALA A 268 7.87 14.73 12.41
CA ALA A 268 7.69 15.90 13.26
C ALA A 268 7.85 17.22 12.47
N GLY A 269 8.79 17.26 11.53
CA GLY A 269 8.99 18.41 10.65
C GLY A 269 7.81 18.61 9.67
N ILE A 270 7.27 17.52 9.13
CA ILE A 270 6.09 17.54 8.27
C ILE A 270 4.87 18.00 9.08
N GLY A 271 4.66 17.45 10.27
CA GLY A 271 3.58 17.85 11.18
C GLY A 271 3.63 19.34 11.53
N ALA A 272 4.81 19.86 11.87
CA ALA A 272 4.99 21.28 12.20
C ALA A 272 4.73 22.24 11.02
N ARG A 273 5.02 21.83 9.78
CA ARG A 273 4.89 22.68 8.59
C ARG A 273 3.52 22.58 7.92
N LEU A 274 2.97 21.34 7.86
CA LEU A 274 1.82 21.01 7.02
C LEU A 274 0.62 20.51 7.83
N GLY A 275 0.81 20.13 9.10
CA GLY A 275 -0.24 19.67 10.01
C GLY A 275 -0.97 20.84 10.72
N PRO A 276 -1.80 20.52 11.72
CA PRO A 276 -2.18 19.16 12.12
C PRO A 276 -3.02 18.46 11.06
N PHE A 277 -3.12 17.11 11.16
CA PHE A 277 -3.88 16.30 10.20
C PHE A 277 -5.15 15.73 10.83
N ASP A 278 -6.27 15.85 10.13
CA ASP A 278 -7.56 15.27 10.55
C ASP A 278 -7.55 13.74 10.44
N LEU A 279 -6.85 13.22 9.43
CA LEU A 279 -6.70 11.79 9.18
C LEU A 279 -5.24 11.51 8.76
N THR A 280 -4.66 10.45 9.31
CA THR A 280 -3.41 9.87 8.82
C THR A 280 -3.64 8.42 8.40
N LEU A 281 -3.24 8.06 7.18
CA LEU A 281 -3.19 6.67 6.72
C LEU A 281 -1.75 6.20 6.91
N MET A 282 -1.53 5.29 7.87
CA MET A 282 -0.18 4.85 8.25
C MET A 282 0.03 3.36 7.93
N PRO A 283 1.16 3.00 7.28
CA PRO A 283 1.49 1.59 7.04
C PRO A 283 1.79 0.91 8.37
N VAL A 284 1.20 -0.27 8.60
CA VAL A 284 1.34 -1.03 9.85
C VAL A 284 1.75 -2.49 9.61
N GLY A 285 1.86 -2.91 8.35
CA GLY A 285 2.18 -4.28 7.96
C GLY A 285 3.54 -4.42 7.26
N ALA A 286 3.87 -5.63 6.87
CA ALA A 286 5.10 -6.00 6.19
C ALA A 286 6.39 -5.67 6.94
N TYR A 287 6.34 -5.43 8.25
CA TYR A 287 7.49 -5.17 9.10
C TYR A 287 8.26 -6.45 9.43
N ASN A 288 9.56 -6.29 9.68
CA ASN A 288 10.45 -7.32 10.20
C ASN A 288 11.74 -6.66 10.70
N ASP A 289 12.37 -7.21 11.74
CA ASP A 289 13.64 -6.71 12.30
C ASP A 289 14.75 -6.61 11.25
N ALA A 290 14.73 -7.49 10.24
CA ALA A 290 15.71 -7.50 9.16
C ALA A 290 15.61 -6.28 8.22
N TRP A 291 14.47 -5.56 8.20
CA TRP A 291 14.23 -4.37 7.40
C TRP A 291 13.38 -3.31 8.12
N ALA A 292 13.51 -3.19 9.42
CA ALA A 292 12.81 -2.21 10.27
C ALA A 292 12.95 -0.74 9.79
N HIS A 293 13.96 -0.46 8.94
CA HIS A 293 14.19 0.90 8.44
C HIS A 293 13.30 1.29 7.26
N ILE A 294 12.54 0.37 6.67
CA ILE A 294 11.73 0.62 5.47
C ILE A 294 10.24 0.29 5.65
N HIS A 295 9.88 -0.39 6.73
CA HIS A 295 8.50 -0.63 7.17
C HIS A 295 8.42 -0.43 8.67
N MET A 296 7.54 0.48 9.09
CA MET A 296 7.24 0.70 10.51
C MET A 296 6.53 -0.51 11.10
N ASP A 297 6.84 -0.82 12.34
CA ASP A 297 5.95 -1.63 13.15
C ASP A 297 4.74 -0.81 13.64
N PRO A 298 3.68 -1.44 14.17
CA PRO A 298 2.48 -0.74 14.59
C PRO A 298 2.71 0.32 15.68
N GLU A 299 3.67 0.10 16.58
CA GLU A 299 4.04 1.04 17.63
C GLU A 299 4.72 2.29 17.05
N GLU A 300 5.59 2.10 16.07
CA GLU A 300 6.20 3.20 15.32
C GLU A 300 5.19 3.99 14.49
N ALA A 301 4.16 3.33 13.94
CA ALA A 301 3.07 3.99 13.21
C ALA A 301 2.25 4.92 14.14
N VAL A 302 1.96 4.50 15.39
CA VAL A 302 1.31 5.34 16.40
C VAL A 302 2.20 6.53 16.77
N ARG A 303 3.50 6.31 16.94
CA ARG A 303 4.45 7.39 17.20
C ARG A 303 4.51 8.39 16.06
N ALA A 304 4.61 7.91 14.81
CA ALA A 304 4.64 8.76 13.62
C ALA A 304 3.35 9.59 13.47
N HIS A 305 2.19 8.99 13.76
CA HIS A 305 0.91 9.69 13.83
C HIS A 305 0.96 10.85 14.83
N GLY A 306 1.50 10.62 16.03
CA GLY A 306 1.68 11.67 17.05
C GLY A 306 2.63 12.78 16.60
N ASP A 307 3.78 12.43 16.00
CA ASP A 307 4.76 13.38 15.47
C ASP A 307 4.18 14.25 14.35
N LEU A 308 3.26 13.69 13.55
CA LEU A 308 2.50 14.40 12.51
C LEU A 308 1.40 15.33 13.08
N GLY A 309 1.03 15.18 14.35
CA GLY A 309 -0.13 15.90 14.93
C GLY A 309 -1.45 15.38 14.37
N GLY A 310 -1.55 14.07 14.13
CA GLY A 310 -2.74 13.41 13.59
C GLY A 310 -3.87 13.34 14.62
N ARG A 311 -5.13 13.49 14.17
CA ARG A 311 -6.33 13.35 15.01
C ARG A 311 -6.87 11.92 14.97
N VAL A 312 -7.01 11.35 13.78
CA VAL A 312 -7.52 9.99 13.57
C VAL A 312 -6.51 9.19 12.75
N LEU A 313 -6.20 7.96 13.17
CA LEU A 313 -5.29 7.04 12.47
C LEU A 313 -6.09 5.94 11.78
N LEU A 314 -5.82 5.72 10.49
CA LEU A 314 -6.31 4.57 9.72
C LEU A 314 -5.11 3.70 9.33
N PRO A 315 -5.06 2.42 9.77
CA PRO A 315 -3.99 1.52 9.37
C PRO A 315 -4.17 1.07 7.91
N VAL A 316 -3.08 1.12 7.15
CA VAL A 316 -2.98 0.58 5.79
C VAL A 316 -1.82 -0.41 5.67
N HIS A 317 -1.61 -0.98 4.50
CA HIS A 317 -0.54 -1.92 4.19
C HIS A 317 -0.65 -3.25 4.98
N TRP A 318 -1.87 -3.72 5.22
CA TRP A 318 -2.15 -4.98 5.90
C TRP A 318 -3.38 -5.68 5.33
N ALA A 319 -3.70 -6.87 5.81
CA ALA A 319 -4.90 -7.68 5.51
C ALA A 319 -5.03 -8.21 4.07
N THR A 320 -4.37 -7.64 3.07
CA THR A 320 -4.64 -7.89 1.65
C THR A 320 -3.60 -8.74 0.94
N PHE A 321 -2.33 -8.57 1.26
CA PHE A 321 -1.21 -9.35 0.73
C PHE A 321 -0.34 -9.87 1.87
N ASN A 322 0.15 -11.10 1.74
CA ASN A 322 1.13 -11.64 2.68
C ASN A 322 2.55 -11.31 2.18
N LEU A 323 3.14 -10.23 2.73
CA LEU A 323 4.44 -9.69 2.32
C LEU A 323 5.54 -9.83 3.38
N ALA A 324 5.20 -10.32 4.58
CA ALA A 324 6.16 -10.54 5.68
C ALA A 324 5.82 -11.82 6.47
N PHE A 325 6.41 -11.97 7.66
CA PHE A 325 6.33 -13.20 8.45
C PHE A 325 5.50 -13.05 9.73
N HIS A 326 4.84 -11.91 9.92
CA HIS A 326 3.91 -11.70 11.02
C HIS A 326 2.57 -12.39 10.77
N ARG A 327 1.80 -12.66 11.81
CA ARG A 327 0.44 -13.20 11.70
C ARG A 327 -0.47 -12.21 10.98
N TRP A 328 -1.53 -12.74 10.32
CA TRP A 328 -2.41 -11.91 9.51
C TRP A 328 -3.03 -10.72 10.27
N ALA A 329 -3.56 -10.94 11.47
CA ALA A 329 -4.19 -9.91 12.29
C ALA A 329 -3.20 -9.18 13.24
N GLU A 330 -1.95 -9.65 13.38
CA GLU A 330 -0.97 -9.08 14.31
C GLU A 330 -0.77 -7.57 14.13
N PRO A 331 -0.65 -7.03 12.89
CA PRO A 331 -0.45 -5.59 12.70
C PRO A 331 -1.54 -4.74 13.36
N VAL A 332 -2.80 -5.07 13.14
CA VAL A 332 -3.92 -4.30 13.71
C VAL A 332 -4.07 -4.54 15.20
N GLN A 333 -3.83 -5.75 15.71
CA GLN A 333 -3.89 -6.07 17.14
C GLN A 333 -2.84 -5.27 17.92
N ARG A 334 -1.57 -5.23 17.45
CA ARG A 334 -0.51 -4.42 18.05
C ARG A 334 -0.82 -2.94 17.97
N LEU A 335 -1.34 -2.47 16.82
CA LEU A 335 -1.73 -1.07 16.64
C LEU A 335 -2.76 -0.64 17.67
N ILE A 336 -3.82 -1.43 17.89
CA ILE A 336 -4.88 -1.10 18.85
C ILE A 336 -4.33 -1.00 20.27
N VAL A 337 -3.42 -1.91 20.64
CA VAL A 337 -2.77 -1.87 21.96
C VAL A 337 -1.89 -0.61 22.10
N ALA A 338 -1.11 -0.27 21.09
CA ALA A 338 -0.25 0.92 21.11
C ALA A 338 -1.09 2.22 21.11
N ALA A 339 -2.12 2.29 20.30
CA ALA A 339 -3.03 3.44 20.20
C ALA A 339 -3.76 3.69 21.53
N ALA A 340 -4.21 2.62 22.22
CA ALA A 340 -4.83 2.73 23.53
C ALA A 340 -3.90 3.35 24.58
N ARG A 341 -2.62 2.99 24.55
CA ARG A 341 -1.61 3.54 25.48
C ARG A 341 -1.30 5.01 25.22
N SER A 342 -1.42 5.43 23.96
CA SER A 342 -1.13 6.80 23.51
C SER A 342 -2.37 7.68 23.33
N GLU A 343 -3.55 7.19 23.70
CA GLU A 343 -4.84 7.88 23.56
C GLU A 343 -5.19 8.27 22.11
N VAL A 344 -4.69 7.51 21.13
CA VAL A 344 -4.93 7.74 19.72
C VAL A 344 -6.26 7.14 19.27
N GLN A 345 -7.03 7.92 18.53
CA GLN A 345 -8.25 7.43 17.88
C GLN A 345 -7.92 6.68 16.62
N VAL A 346 -8.38 5.42 16.50
CA VAL A 346 -8.12 4.56 15.36
C VAL A 346 -9.42 4.22 14.63
N LEU A 347 -9.37 4.21 13.30
CA LEU A 347 -10.39 3.67 12.40
C LEU A 347 -9.86 2.39 11.76
N VAL A 348 -10.63 1.31 11.84
CA VAL A 348 -10.30 0.04 11.18
C VAL A 348 -11.51 -0.43 10.37
N PRO A 349 -11.80 0.20 9.23
CA PRO A 349 -12.92 -0.20 8.38
C PRO A 349 -12.67 -1.57 7.75
N ARG A 350 -13.74 -2.29 7.42
CA ARG A 350 -13.65 -3.44 6.51
C ARG A 350 -13.27 -2.96 5.11
N PRO A 351 -12.58 -3.77 4.30
CA PRO A 351 -12.33 -3.41 2.91
C PRO A 351 -13.65 -3.10 2.17
N GLY A 352 -13.74 -1.93 1.53
CA GLY A 352 -14.91 -1.38 0.87
C GLY A 352 -15.81 -0.51 1.75
N GLN A 353 -15.65 -0.52 3.06
CA GLN A 353 -16.43 0.31 3.96
C GLN A 353 -16.01 1.79 3.85
N ARG A 354 -16.99 2.65 3.52
CA ARG A 354 -16.83 4.09 3.60
C ARG A 354 -17.08 4.57 5.02
N VAL A 355 -16.21 5.45 5.52
CA VAL A 355 -16.30 6.02 6.87
C VAL A 355 -16.24 7.54 6.80
N ASP A 356 -17.16 8.21 7.47
CA ASP A 356 -17.07 9.63 7.77
C ASP A 356 -16.06 9.83 8.92
N VAL A 357 -14.97 10.56 8.63
CA VAL A 357 -13.88 10.78 9.60
C VAL A 357 -14.27 11.80 10.66
N LEU A 358 -15.24 12.68 10.38
CA LEU A 358 -15.73 13.67 11.33
C LEU A 358 -16.70 13.06 12.37
N ALA A 359 -17.40 11.98 11.97
CA ALA A 359 -18.31 11.23 12.81
C ALA A 359 -18.02 9.72 12.72
N PRO A 360 -16.83 9.28 13.18
CA PRO A 360 -16.41 7.90 13.00
C PRO A 360 -17.30 6.94 13.79
N PRO A 361 -17.65 5.78 13.20
CA PRO A 361 -18.41 4.75 13.91
C PRO A 361 -17.57 4.18 15.06
N PRO A 362 -18.21 3.49 16.02
CA PRO A 362 -17.49 2.69 17.00
C PRO A 362 -16.52 1.70 16.33
N LEU A 363 -15.38 1.46 16.97
CA LEU A 363 -14.42 0.47 16.51
C LEU A 363 -15.03 -0.94 16.63
N GLU A 364 -15.08 -1.66 15.51
CA GLU A 364 -15.53 -3.05 15.45
C GLU A 364 -14.31 -3.97 15.31
N ASP A 365 -14.26 -5.05 16.08
CA ASP A 365 -13.19 -6.06 16.08
C ASP A 365 -13.48 -7.16 15.04
N TRP A 366 -13.63 -6.77 13.76
CA TRP A 366 -13.98 -7.71 12.70
C TRP A 366 -12.83 -8.66 12.31
N TRP A 367 -11.58 -8.26 12.59
CA TRP A 367 -10.40 -9.08 12.25
C TRP A 367 -10.23 -10.27 13.18
N SER A 368 -10.72 -10.22 14.41
CA SER A 368 -10.69 -11.36 15.34
C SER A 368 -11.54 -12.53 14.86
N ASP A 369 -12.67 -12.26 14.19
CA ASP A 369 -13.52 -13.29 13.60
C ASP A 369 -12.85 -13.98 12.39
N VAL A 370 -11.92 -13.30 11.72
CA VAL A 370 -11.16 -13.85 10.61
C VAL A 370 -10.05 -14.77 11.10
N GLY A 371 -9.37 -14.39 12.17
CA GLY A 371 -8.29 -15.17 12.77
C GLY A 371 -7.07 -15.35 11.86
N SER A 372 -6.03 -15.98 12.40
CA SER A 372 -4.83 -16.36 11.65
C SER A 372 -4.85 -17.85 11.33
N GLY A 373 -4.31 -18.25 10.18
CA GLY A 373 -4.30 -19.65 9.71
C GLY A 373 -3.38 -20.61 10.49
N ASP A 374 -2.88 -20.20 11.67
CA ASP A 374 -2.04 -21.01 12.54
C ASP A 374 -2.93 -21.80 13.52
N PRO A 375 -2.97 -23.16 13.41
CA PRO A 375 -3.83 -24.01 14.25
C PRO A 375 -3.41 -24.05 15.73
N ASP A 376 -2.20 -23.59 16.08
CA ASP A 376 -1.67 -23.68 17.46
C ASP A 376 -1.98 -22.42 18.32
N THR A 377 -2.82 -21.51 17.84
CA THR A 377 -3.14 -20.27 18.56
C THR A 377 -4.64 -20.04 18.72
N ASP A 378 -5.11 -20.10 19.97
CA ASP A 378 -6.38 -19.54 20.43
C ASP A 378 -6.30 -18.00 20.48
N ASP A 379 -6.21 -17.33 19.31
CA ASP A 379 -6.16 -15.86 19.21
C ASP A 379 -7.56 -15.17 19.40
N ALA A 380 -8.61 -15.97 19.54
CA ALA A 380 -10.01 -15.49 19.61
C ALA A 380 -10.34 -14.61 20.82
N GLY A 381 -9.44 -14.47 21.79
CA GLY A 381 -9.74 -13.74 23.03
C GLY A 381 -9.01 -12.42 23.24
N ALA A 382 -7.86 -12.21 22.60
CA ALA A 382 -6.99 -11.08 22.95
C ALA A 382 -7.48 -9.75 22.33
N GLY A 383 -7.95 -9.75 21.09
CA GLY A 383 -8.47 -8.55 20.40
C GLY A 383 -9.76 -8.03 21.02
N GLY A 384 -10.74 -8.89 21.25
CA GLY A 384 -12.03 -8.52 21.82
C GLY A 384 -11.93 -7.90 23.23
N ALA A 385 -10.99 -8.39 24.06
CA ALA A 385 -10.75 -7.82 25.38
C ALA A 385 -10.14 -6.41 25.32
N VAL A 386 -9.29 -6.14 24.33
CA VAL A 386 -8.67 -4.81 24.13
C VAL A 386 -9.68 -3.82 23.57
N VAL A 387 -10.49 -4.22 22.58
CA VAL A 387 -11.56 -3.37 22.01
C VAL A 387 -12.62 -3.06 23.06
N ALA A 388 -13.02 -4.04 23.90
CA ALA A 388 -13.94 -3.82 25.00
C ALA A 388 -13.39 -2.85 26.07
N ARG A 389 -12.08 -2.93 26.38
CA ARG A 389 -11.39 -1.96 27.27
C ARG A 389 -11.36 -0.56 26.68
N LEU A 390 -11.10 -0.42 25.36
CA LEU A 390 -11.14 0.87 24.68
C LEU A 390 -12.55 1.48 24.66
N ALA A 391 -13.58 0.68 24.42
CA ALA A 391 -14.97 1.11 24.45
C ALA A 391 -15.37 1.57 25.87
N ALA A 392 -15.00 0.81 26.90
CA ALA A 392 -15.25 1.16 28.30
C ALA A 392 -14.51 2.44 28.73
N TRP A 393 -13.24 2.59 28.30
CA TRP A 393 -12.45 3.78 28.58
C TRP A 393 -13.02 5.04 27.90
N ARG A 394 -13.50 4.95 26.65
CA ARG A 394 -14.17 6.06 25.95
C ARG A 394 -15.48 6.45 26.63
N ALA A 395 -16.28 5.48 27.06
CA ALA A 395 -17.51 5.74 27.80
C ALA A 395 -17.28 6.48 29.12
N SER A 396 -16.17 6.18 29.82
CA SER A 396 -15.79 6.83 31.08
C SER A 396 -15.30 8.28 30.96
N ARG A 397 -15.10 8.79 29.74
CA ARG A 397 -14.64 10.19 29.47
C ARG A 397 -15.70 11.02 28.72
N ALA A 398 -16.83 10.44 28.37
CA ALA A 398 -17.98 11.15 27.76
C ALA A 398 -18.93 11.79 28.79
N ASP A 399 -18.70 11.49 30.05
CA ASP A 399 -19.31 12.14 31.23
C ASP A 399 -18.32 13.18 31.81
#